data_657ebc192493cb1037b24da9f7305432
#
_entry.id   657ebc192493cb1037b24da9f7305432
#
_cell.length_a   1.000
_cell.length_b   1.000
_cell.length_c   1.000
_cell.angle_alpha   90.00
_cell.angle_beta   90.00
_cell.angle_gamma   90.00
#
_symmetry.space_group_name_H-M   'P 1'
#
loop_
_entity.id
_entity.type
_entity.pdbx_description
1 polymer ?
#
loop_
_entity_poly.entity_id
_entity_poly.type
_entity_poly.pdbx_seq_one_letter_code
_entity_poly.pdbx_strand_id
1 'polypeptide(L)'
;MKIVYYGRRNTGMVVLAYLKAQGHDIKVMSDDAWILDLAKMFDCPIVTLDTMGEFDLFICVHGTKIIDKKYLVEGKFINIHPCLFKYKGHNPVKRYIENKDKLASVESHWMVEEVDAGEVIHSEYFETPEITSYAEFYNIALPYYFSCI
;
A
#
# COMPACT_ATOMS: atom_id res chain seq x y z
N MET A 1 -2.75 -3.69 -17.20
CA MET A 1 -1.33 -3.71 -16.75
C MET A 1 -1.05 -5.02 -16.06
N LYS A 2 0.21 -5.44 -16.07
CA LYS A 2 0.73 -6.55 -15.24
C LYS A 2 1.21 -5.98 -13.90
N ILE A 3 0.56 -6.33 -12.81
CA ILE A 3 0.87 -5.78 -11.48
C ILE A 3 1.38 -6.89 -10.57
N VAL A 4 2.47 -6.62 -9.85
CA VAL A 4 2.82 -7.37 -8.64
C VAL A 4 2.29 -6.59 -7.44
N TYR A 5 1.41 -7.20 -6.69
CA TYR A 5 0.75 -6.58 -5.55
C TYR A 5 1.26 -7.17 -4.24
N TYR A 6 1.79 -6.31 -3.37
CA TYR A 6 2.18 -6.68 -2.01
C TYR A 6 1.28 -5.97 -1.01
N GLY A 7 0.31 -6.68 -0.48
CA GLY A 7 -0.68 -6.13 0.44
C GLY A 7 -0.75 -6.87 1.77
N ARG A 8 -1.25 -6.17 2.79
CA ARG A 8 -1.58 -6.71 4.11
C ARG A 8 -2.82 -6.03 4.68
N ARG A 9 -3.46 -6.69 5.65
CA ARG A 9 -4.61 -6.18 6.40
C ARG A 9 -5.83 -5.91 5.53
N ASN A 10 -6.92 -5.43 6.16
CA ASN A 10 -8.18 -5.14 5.47
C ASN A 10 -8.03 -4.14 4.32
N THR A 11 -7.26 -3.07 4.53
CA THR A 11 -6.99 -2.08 3.48
C THR A 11 -6.32 -2.74 2.27
N GLY A 12 -5.32 -3.60 2.51
CA GLY A 12 -4.68 -4.37 1.44
C GLY A 12 -5.65 -5.30 0.69
N MET A 13 -6.59 -5.93 1.40
CA MET A 13 -7.63 -6.77 0.76
C MET A 13 -8.53 -5.94 -0.17
N VAL A 14 -9.00 -4.80 0.31
CA VAL A 14 -9.92 -3.95 -0.46
C VAL A 14 -9.22 -3.35 -1.68
N VAL A 15 -7.95 -2.94 -1.55
CA VAL A 15 -7.15 -2.44 -2.67
C VAL A 15 -6.90 -3.55 -3.70
N LEU A 16 -6.59 -4.78 -3.28
CA LEU A 16 -6.45 -5.92 -4.19
C LEU A 16 -7.75 -6.17 -4.98
N ALA A 17 -8.89 -6.17 -4.29
CA ALA A 17 -10.19 -6.34 -4.93
C ALA A 17 -10.50 -5.22 -5.93
N TYR A 18 -10.18 -3.98 -5.58
CA TYR A 18 -10.33 -2.84 -6.47
C TYR A 18 -9.49 -2.98 -7.73
N LEU A 19 -8.20 -3.28 -7.61
CA LEU A 19 -7.29 -3.49 -8.76
C LEU A 19 -7.76 -4.64 -9.67
N LYS A 20 -8.26 -5.72 -9.07
CA LYS A 20 -8.83 -6.85 -9.83
C LYS A 20 -10.08 -6.44 -10.60
N ALA A 21 -10.96 -5.65 -9.99
CA ALA A 21 -12.17 -5.12 -10.62
C ALA A 21 -11.87 -4.17 -11.78
N GLN A 22 -10.72 -3.49 -11.76
CA GLN A 22 -10.23 -2.68 -12.88
C GLN A 22 -9.67 -3.51 -14.06
N GLY A 23 -9.65 -4.83 -13.95
CA GLY A 23 -9.23 -5.72 -15.03
C GLY A 23 -7.72 -5.87 -15.19
N HIS A 24 -6.95 -5.58 -14.14
CA HIS A 24 -5.51 -5.79 -14.17
C HIS A 24 -5.13 -7.28 -14.06
N ASP A 25 -4.01 -7.64 -14.70
CA ASP A 25 -3.35 -8.94 -14.51
C ASP A 25 -2.47 -8.86 -13.27
N ILE A 26 -2.86 -9.55 -12.19
CA ILE A 26 -2.25 -9.37 -10.87
C ILE A 26 -1.60 -10.66 -10.39
N LYS A 27 -0.34 -10.55 -10.00
CA LYS A 27 0.38 -11.53 -9.17
C LYS A 27 0.45 -10.99 -7.74
N VAL A 28 0.26 -11.85 -6.75
CA VAL A 28 0.20 -11.43 -5.33
C VAL A 28 1.41 -11.94 -4.57
N MET A 29 2.04 -11.02 -3.84
CA MET A 29 3.02 -11.32 -2.81
C MET A 29 2.43 -10.91 -1.46
N SER A 30 2.41 -11.80 -0.48
CA SER A 30 1.97 -11.46 0.88
C SER A 30 2.42 -12.53 1.87
N ASP A 31 2.48 -12.14 3.14
CA ASP A 31 2.60 -13.03 4.31
C ASP A 31 1.29 -12.99 5.16
N ASP A 32 0.27 -12.31 4.68
CA ASP A 32 -1.05 -12.21 5.31
C ASP A 32 -1.99 -13.27 4.74
N ALA A 33 -2.47 -14.17 5.60
CA ALA A 33 -3.32 -15.29 5.19
C ALA A 33 -4.60 -14.84 4.46
N TRP A 34 -5.22 -13.75 4.89
CA TRP A 34 -6.44 -13.22 4.26
C TRP A 34 -6.18 -12.70 2.85
N ILE A 35 -5.05 -12.05 2.62
CA ILE A 35 -4.62 -11.63 1.27
C ILE A 35 -4.38 -12.84 0.38
N LEU A 36 -3.71 -13.87 0.91
CA LEU A 36 -3.43 -15.09 0.15
C LEU A 36 -4.71 -15.85 -0.22
N ASP A 37 -5.67 -15.92 0.69
CA ASP A 37 -6.96 -16.54 0.41
C ASP A 37 -7.76 -15.74 -0.63
N LEU A 38 -7.76 -14.42 -0.54
CA LEU A 38 -8.39 -13.56 -1.54
C LEU A 38 -7.71 -13.70 -2.91
N ALA A 39 -6.38 -13.81 -2.94
CA ALA A 39 -5.62 -14.04 -4.17
C ALA A 39 -6.05 -15.33 -4.87
N LYS A 40 -6.23 -16.42 -4.09
CA LYS A 40 -6.74 -17.70 -4.61
C LYS A 40 -8.16 -17.57 -5.17
N MET A 41 -9.05 -16.85 -4.46
CA MET A 41 -10.43 -16.61 -4.93
C MET A 41 -10.47 -15.85 -6.26
N PHE A 42 -9.50 -15.00 -6.51
CA PHE A 42 -9.37 -14.21 -7.74
C PHE A 42 -8.49 -14.86 -8.82
N ASP A 43 -8.05 -16.10 -8.62
CA ASP A 43 -7.10 -16.81 -9.50
C ASP A 43 -5.83 -15.98 -9.76
N CYS A 44 -5.34 -15.25 -8.76
CA CYS A 44 -4.10 -14.51 -8.84
C CYS A 44 -2.92 -15.41 -8.45
N PRO A 45 -1.90 -15.55 -9.30
CA PRO A 45 -0.68 -16.29 -8.95
C PRO A 45 -0.01 -15.71 -7.71
N ILE A 46 0.43 -16.58 -6.79
CA ILE A 46 1.20 -16.19 -5.61
C ILE A 46 2.69 -16.26 -5.96
N VAL A 47 3.41 -15.17 -5.71
CA VAL A 47 4.82 -15.03 -6.07
C VAL A 47 5.67 -14.54 -4.90
N THR A 48 6.97 -14.64 -5.06
CA THR A 48 8.00 -14.02 -4.20
C THR A 48 8.78 -13.00 -5.02
N LEU A 49 9.68 -12.26 -4.38
CA LEU A 49 10.59 -11.34 -5.09
C LEU A 49 11.43 -12.06 -6.16
N ASP A 50 11.82 -13.32 -5.90
CA ASP A 50 12.63 -14.10 -6.84
C ASP A 50 11.80 -14.71 -7.99
N THR A 51 10.49 -14.86 -7.82
CA THR A 51 9.61 -15.52 -8.78
C THR A 51 8.59 -14.59 -9.44
N MET A 52 8.60 -13.29 -9.13
CA MET A 52 7.63 -12.34 -9.66
C MET A 52 7.68 -12.15 -11.18
N GLY A 53 8.84 -12.43 -11.80
CA GLY A 53 9.04 -12.34 -13.24
C GLY A 53 8.80 -10.92 -13.79
N GLU A 54 8.31 -10.83 -15.03
CA GLU A 54 8.02 -9.55 -15.66
C GLU A 54 6.72 -8.93 -15.12
N PHE A 55 6.75 -7.61 -14.93
CA PHE A 55 5.61 -6.78 -14.52
C PHE A 55 5.82 -5.32 -14.97
N ASP A 56 4.72 -4.59 -15.02
CA ASP A 56 4.72 -3.16 -15.33
C ASP A 56 4.91 -2.32 -14.05
N LEU A 57 4.22 -2.71 -12.96
CA LEU A 57 4.21 -1.96 -11.71
C LEU A 57 4.16 -2.92 -10.51
N PHE A 58 4.96 -2.62 -9.48
CA PHE A 58 4.87 -3.22 -8.16
C PHE A 58 4.17 -2.24 -7.22
N ILE A 59 3.07 -2.68 -6.58
CA ILE A 59 2.29 -1.86 -5.65
C ILE A 59 2.35 -2.45 -4.26
N CYS A 60 2.85 -1.67 -3.29
CA CYS A 60 2.90 -2.03 -1.89
C CYS A 60 1.82 -1.28 -1.09
N VAL A 61 1.03 -2.02 -0.31
CA VAL A 61 0.01 -1.47 0.62
C VAL A 61 0.16 -2.15 1.97
N HIS A 62 0.67 -1.44 2.95
CA HIS A 62 0.95 -1.97 4.30
C HIS A 62 1.95 -3.13 4.35
N GLY A 63 2.79 -3.31 3.34
CA GLY A 63 3.89 -4.26 3.38
C GLY A 63 4.86 -3.93 4.51
N THR A 64 5.32 -4.95 5.21
CA THR A 64 6.28 -4.80 6.33
C THR A 64 7.68 -5.26 5.97
N LYS A 65 7.81 -5.96 4.85
CA LYS A 65 9.10 -6.45 4.38
C LYS A 65 9.83 -5.33 3.63
N ILE A 66 11.04 -5.04 4.04
CA ILE A 66 11.93 -4.16 3.29
C ILE A 66 12.34 -4.88 2.00
N ILE A 67 12.13 -4.23 0.88
CA ILE A 67 12.54 -4.74 -0.44
C ILE A 67 14.02 -4.39 -0.64
N ASP A 68 14.86 -5.43 -0.79
CA ASP A 68 16.28 -5.23 -1.06
C ASP A 68 16.46 -4.46 -2.38
N LYS A 69 17.42 -3.55 -2.41
CA LYS A 69 17.73 -2.70 -3.56
C LYS A 69 17.96 -3.47 -4.86
N LYS A 70 18.46 -4.70 -4.76
CA LYS A 70 18.70 -5.56 -5.95
C LYS A 70 17.43 -5.87 -6.74
N TYR A 71 16.24 -5.76 -6.11
CA TYR A 71 14.95 -5.96 -6.77
C TYR A 71 14.31 -4.66 -7.24
N LEU A 72 14.73 -3.51 -6.67
CA LEU A 72 14.14 -2.21 -7.00
C LEU A 72 14.54 -1.78 -8.42
N VAL A 73 13.52 -1.61 -9.25
CA VAL A 73 13.67 -1.03 -10.59
C VAL A 73 13.06 0.36 -10.56
N GLU A 74 13.85 1.37 -10.89
CA GLU A 74 13.41 2.77 -10.92
C GLU A 74 12.12 2.93 -11.76
N GLY A 75 11.15 3.67 -11.23
CA GLY A 75 9.88 3.92 -11.88
C GLY A 75 8.92 2.73 -11.95
N LYS A 76 9.19 1.63 -11.20
CA LYS A 76 8.32 0.45 -11.19
C LYS A 76 7.78 0.05 -9.81
N PHE A 77 8.33 0.57 -8.73
CA PHE A 77 7.93 0.20 -7.38
C PHE A 77 7.31 1.38 -6.66
N ILE A 78 6.04 1.28 -6.29
CA ILE A 78 5.34 2.28 -5.49
C ILE A 78 4.89 1.72 -4.16
N ASN A 79 4.90 2.57 -3.13
CA ASN A 79 4.28 2.31 -1.84
C ASN A 79 3.17 3.32 -1.60
N ILE A 80 2.05 2.87 -1.04
CA ILE A 80 0.95 3.73 -0.62
C ILE A 80 0.98 3.81 0.89
N HIS A 81 1.24 5.02 1.39
CA HIS A 81 1.55 5.29 2.79
C HIS A 81 0.58 6.31 3.39
N PRO A 82 -0.06 6.02 4.52
CA PRO A 82 -0.89 7.00 5.21
C PRO A 82 -0.02 8.00 5.96
N CYS A 83 -0.38 9.28 5.89
CA CYS A 83 0.28 10.37 6.61
C CYS A 83 1.80 10.48 6.40
N LEU A 84 2.29 10.18 5.19
CA LEU A 84 3.71 10.21 4.83
C LEU A 84 4.32 11.61 5.06
N PHE A 85 3.57 12.67 4.77
CA PHE A 85 4.02 14.05 4.91
C PHE A 85 4.51 14.39 6.33
N LYS A 86 4.01 13.65 7.33
CA LYS A 86 4.36 13.89 8.76
C LYS A 86 5.04 12.68 9.40
N TYR A 87 4.70 11.47 8.98
CA TYR A 87 5.10 10.23 9.64
C TYR A 87 5.69 9.21 8.68
N LYS A 88 6.96 9.33 8.37
CA LYS A 88 7.71 8.30 7.65
C LYS A 88 7.95 7.07 8.54
N GLY A 89 8.12 5.89 7.94
CA GLY A 89 8.43 4.66 8.63
C GLY A 89 7.23 3.99 9.29
N HIS A 90 7.50 3.26 10.37
CA HIS A 90 6.51 2.39 11.02
C HIS A 90 5.41 3.14 11.77
N ASN A 91 4.22 2.54 11.78
CA ASN A 91 3.08 2.96 12.61
C ASN A 91 2.66 4.44 12.45
N PRO A 92 2.51 4.97 11.23
CA PRO A 92 2.12 6.36 11.03
C PRO A 92 0.75 6.68 11.64
N VAL A 93 -0.22 5.78 11.49
CA VAL A 93 -1.59 5.97 12.04
C VAL A 93 -1.58 5.93 13.57
N LYS A 94 -0.75 5.09 14.19
CA LYS A 94 -0.59 5.10 15.65
C LYS A 94 -0.14 6.47 16.14
N ARG A 95 0.91 7.02 15.51
CA ARG A 95 1.43 8.37 15.83
C ARG A 95 0.42 9.46 15.58
N TYR A 96 -0.36 9.35 14.51
CA TYR A 96 -1.47 10.24 14.19
C TYR A 96 -2.51 10.29 15.33
N ILE A 97 -2.93 9.13 15.81
CA ILE A 97 -3.90 8.99 16.90
C ILE A 97 -3.34 9.55 18.22
N GLU A 98 -2.11 9.15 18.57
CA GLU A 98 -1.43 9.59 19.81
C GLU A 98 -1.25 11.11 19.88
N ASN A 99 -0.94 11.74 18.74
CA ASN A 99 -0.79 13.18 18.63
C ASN A 99 -2.11 13.94 18.46
N LYS A 100 -3.25 13.24 18.40
CA LYS A 100 -4.59 13.80 18.17
C LYS A 100 -4.63 14.71 16.94
N ASP A 101 -3.93 14.31 15.89
CA ASP A 101 -3.91 15.03 14.61
C ASP A 101 -5.30 15.04 13.98
N LYS A 102 -5.58 16.06 13.18
CA LYS A 102 -6.84 16.22 12.46
C LYS A 102 -6.66 16.33 10.95
N LEU A 103 -5.44 16.59 10.49
CA LEU A 103 -5.10 16.56 9.07
C LEU A 103 -4.37 15.26 8.79
N ALA A 104 -4.94 14.45 7.92
CA ALA A 104 -4.40 13.20 7.44
C ALA A 104 -4.09 13.26 5.95
N SER A 105 -3.39 12.27 5.45
CA SER A 105 -3.17 12.04 4.02
C SER A 105 -3.10 10.56 3.70
N VAL A 106 -3.25 10.26 2.42
CA VAL A 106 -2.76 9.04 1.79
C VAL A 106 -1.87 9.48 0.63
N GLU A 107 -0.69 8.92 0.53
CA GLU A 107 0.30 9.32 -0.47
C GLU A 107 0.88 8.10 -1.14
N SER A 108 1.01 8.14 -2.46
CA SER A 108 1.84 7.20 -3.22
C SER A 108 3.21 7.82 -3.50
N HIS A 109 4.25 7.02 -3.34
CA HIS A 109 5.63 7.43 -3.59
C HIS A 109 6.44 6.31 -4.23
N TRP A 110 7.49 6.67 -4.97
CA TRP A 110 8.45 5.70 -5.47
C TRP A 110 9.20 5.04 -4.33
N MET A 111 9.39 3.73 -4.43
CA MET A 111 10.23 3.02 -3.47
C MET A 111 11.68 3.13 -3.91
N VAL A 112 12.53 3.56 -2.99
CA VAL A 112 13.98 3.67 -3.12
C VAL A 112 14.66 2.88 -1.99
N GLU A 113 15.99 2.78 -2.01
CA GLU A 113 16.75 2.04 -0.99
C GLU A 113 16.47 2.55 0.43
N GLU A 114 16.37 3.86 0.60
CA GLU A 114 16.00 4.48 1.88
C GLU A 114 14.49 4.43 2.07
N VAL A 115 14.04 3.88 3.20
CA VAL A 115 12.62 3.68 3.50
C VAL A 115 11.86 5.00 3.49
N ASP A 116 10.76 5.04 2.73
CA ASP A 116 9.83 6.17 2.60
C ASP A 116 10.49 7.50 2.16
N ALA A 117 11.65 7.43 1.50
CA ALA A 117 12.42 8.60 1.04
C ALA A 117 12.22 8.92 -0.44
N GLY A 118 11.54 8.07 -1.20
CA GLY A 118 11.30 8.29 -2.62
C GLY A 118 10.37 9.47 -2.89
N GLU A 119 10.46 9.99 -4.10
CA GLU A 119 9.61 11.09 -4.56
C GLU A 119 8.12 10.72 -4.48
N VAL A 120 7.31 11.63 -3.95
CA VAL A 120 5.86 11.49 -3.87
C VAL A 120 5.27 11.66 -5.28
N ILE A 121 4.45 10.70 -5.69
CA ILE A 121 3.77 10.69 -6.98
C ILE A 121 2.44 11.43 -6.89
N HIS A 122 1.67 11.11 -5.84
CA HIS A 122 0.35 11.70 -5.60
C HIS A 122 0.04 11.76 -4.11
N SER A 123 -0.68 12.79 -3.70
CA SER A 123 -1.09 13.01 -2.32
C SER A 123 -2.56 13.41 -2.26
N GLU A 124 -3.29 12.77 -1.38
CA GLU A 124 -4.65 13.14 -1.01
C GLU A 124 -4.68 13.56 0.47
N TYR A 125 -5.08 14.78 0.75
CA TYR A 125 -5.21 15.31 2.10
C TYR A 125 -6.68 15.39 2.50
N PHE A 126 -6.97 15.07 3.75
CA PHE A 126 -8.33 15.14 4.29
C PHE A 126 -8.31 15.43 5.79
N GLU A 127 -9.35 16.11 6.25
CA GLU A 127 -9.56 16.35 7.67
C GLU A 127 -10.33 15.19 8.29
N THR A 128 -10.03 14.90 9.57
CA THR A 128 -10.74 13.91 10.37
C THR A 128 -11.27 14.52 11.65
N PRO A 129 -12.35 13.96 12.23
CA PRO A 129 -12.64 14.19 13.63
C PRO A 129 -11.53 13.65 14.53
N GLU A 130 -11.65 13.76 15.83
CA GLU A 130 -10.72 13.06 16.74
C GLU A 130 -10.85 11.54 16.52
N ILE A 131 -9.74 10.91 16.11
CA ILE A 131 -9.67 9.48 15.84
C ILE A 131 -9.12 8.75 17.05
N THR A 132 -9.79 7.69 17.48
CA THR A 132 -9.40 6.88 18.65
C THR A 132 -8.98 5.47 18.31
N SER A 133 -9.24 5.00 17.08
CA SER A 133 -8.91 3.64 16.64
C SER A 133 -8.42 3.59 15.20
N TYR A 134 -7.69 2.53 14.87
CA TYR A 134 -7.28 2.25 13.49
C TYR A 134 -8.49 2.08 12.56
N ALA A 135 -9.55 1.42 13.03
CA ALA A 135 -10.75 1.19 12.23
C ALA A 135 -11.42 2.51 11.82
N GLU A 136 -11.55 3.47 12.75
CA GLU A 136 -12.07 4.80 12.43
C GLU A 136 -11.23 5.51 11.38
N PHE A 137 -9.89 5.49 11.54
CA PHE A 137 -8.99 6.10 10.57
C PHE A 137 -9.16 5.50 9.18
N TYR A 138 -9.08 4.17 9.06
CA TYR A 138 -9.13 3.51 7.76
C TYR A 138 -10.51 3.55 7.11
N ASN A 139 -11.60 3.61 7.89
CA ASN A 139 -12.94 3.83 7.34
C ASN A 139 -13.02 5.17 6.59
N ILE A 140 -12.33 6.21 7.07
CA ILE A 140 -12.28 7.51 6.41
C ILE A 140 -11.24 7.51 5.28
N ALA A 141 -10.07 6.92 5.51
CA ALA A 141 -8.93 6.98 4.59
C ALA A 141 -9.09 6.12 3.34
N LEU A 142 -9.88 5.03 3.39
CA LEU A 142 -9.95 4.03 2.33
C LEU A 142 -10.24 4.58 0.93
N PRO A 143 -11.19 5.51 0.70
CA PRO A 143 -11.43 6.07 -0.62
C PRO A 143 -10.20 6.75 -1.22
N TYR A 144 -9.37 7.37 -0.39
CA TYR A 144 -8.16 8.06 -0.82
C TYR A 144 -7.04 7.10 -1.26
N TYR A 145 -7.05 5.86 -0.77
CA TYR A 145 -6.17 4.81 -1.30
C TYR A 145 -6.42 4.54 -2.77
N PHE A 146 -7.69 4.54 -3.20
CA PHE A 146 -8.03 4.32 -4.60
C PHE A 146 -7.58 5.47 -5.50
N SER A 147 -7.60 6.70 -5.00
CA SER A 147 -7.13 7.87 -5.74
C SER A 147 -5.60 7.90 -5.89
N CYS A 148 -4.87 7.20 -5.01
CA CYS A 148 -3.40 7.13 -5.02
C CYS A 148 -2.84 5.97 -5.86
N ILE A 149 -3.69 5.18 -6.50
CA ILE A 149 -3.35 4.07 -7.40
C ILE A 149 -3.64 4.46 -8.86
#